data_631f9e2218d944648581cccbc6eeac0b
#
_entry.id   631f9e2218d944648581cccbc6eeac0b
#
_cell.length_a   1.000
_cell.length_b   1.000
_cell.length_c   1.000
_cell.angle_alpha   90.00
_cell.angle_beta   90.00
_cell.angle_gamma   90.00
#
_symmetry.space_group_name_H-M   'P 1'
#
loop_
_entity.id
_entity.type
_entity.pdbx_description
1 polymer ?
#
loop_
_entity_poly.entity_id
_entity_poly.type
_entity_poly.pdbx_seq_one_letter_code
_entity_poly.pdbx_strand_id
1 'polypeptide(L)'
;SATSHGRDRLVSIAVGMLFLPVSKAYAGPVSGGSPGSGEMRGVWVSYLDWNGWAKDEAGYKKAMDQTLDLCVQKGLNAVFLQVRPDGDAMYPSQYFPWSKFASGKQGKNPGYDPLAYAVQAAHQRGLQLHAWINPYRITGYLNRYSDLCASNPAIAWAKDGDSSNDRWVLCQNGEYYYNPAIPQVRQLIIDGVKEIVTNYEVDGIHFDDYFYPNLDDSKAETWFDYPEYQAGGTSLSVAAWRRNNVNELVRGVYSAVKSIRPQALFGISPEGYLQNLRKDTRQFTDVDAWMTQSGYVDYLMPQIYWGFEAKQNGQAAGYAFANCLNEWVTLKKKGNVKLYVGLALYKTGTDAVDGNEVPEWQRYHDIMKREVQAGRATGQVSGYCFYDLSSLT
;
A
#
# COMPACT_ATOMS: atom_id res chain seq x y z
N SER A 1 23.40 -11.80 17.94
CA SER A 1 22.10 -11.15 18.02
C SER A 1 22.32 -9.73 18.56
N ALA A 2 22.29 -8.74 17.67
CA ALA A 2 22.04 -7.39 18.11
C ALA A 2 20.70 -7.47 18.87
N THR A 3 20.75 -7.24 20.15
CA THR A 3 19.58 -7.35 21.02
C THR A 3 18.50 -6.44 20.43
N SER A 4 17.25 -6.83 20.53
CA SER A 4 16.09 -6.02 20.12
C SER A 4 16.21 -4.58 20.62
N HIS A 5 16.75 -4.38 21.80
CA HIS A 5 17.01 -3.09 22.44
C HIS A 5 17.97 -2.18 21.67
N GLY A 6 18.99 -2.73 21.03
CA GLY A 6 19.92 -1.95 20.22
C GLY A 6 19.26 -1.43 18.93
N ARG A 7 18.46 -2.28 18.31
CA ARG A 7 17.72 -1.92 17.09
C ARG A 7 16.66 -0.85 17.40
N ASP A 8 15.89 -1.04 18.47
CA ASP A 8 14.84 -0.11 18.88
C ASP A 8 15.41 1.29 19.15
N ARG A 9 16.58 1.35 19.81
CA ARG A 9 17.25 2.62 20.08
C ARG A 9 17.72 3.31 18.80
N LEU A 10 18.27 2.56 17.85
CA LEU A 10 18.73 3.11 16.56
C LEU A 10 17.57 3.63 15.72
N VAL A 11 16.48 2.86 15.67
CA VAL A 11 15.26 3.26 14.95
C VAL A 11 14.66 4.51 15.60
N SER A 12 14.60 4.57 16.92
CA SER A 12 14.09 5.74 17.65
C SER A 12 14.89 6.99 17.33
N ILE A 13 16.23 6.88 17.28
CA ILE A 13 17.10 7.99 16.89
C ILE A 13 16.83 8.39 15.43
N ALA A 14 16.76 7.41 14.52
CA ALA A 14 16.59 7.65 13.10
C ALA A 14 15.29 8.40 12.76
N VAL A 15 14.20 8.10 13.46
CA VAL A 15 12.90 8.77 13.23
C VAL A 15 12.74 10.02 14.11
N GLY A 16 13.07 9.91 15.39
CA GLY A 16 12.86 11.01 16.34
C GLY A 16 13.70 12.27 16.06
N MET A 17 14.87 12.12 15.40
CA MET A 17 15.71 13.25 15.02
C MET A 17 15.28 13.89 13.69
N LEU A 18 14.46 13.21 12.88
CA LEU A 18 14.01 13.72 11.59
C LEU A 18 12.86 14.71 11.69
N PHE A 19 11.98 14.45 12.63
CA PHE A 19 10.72 15.18 12.74
C PHE A 19 10.54 15.71 14.16
N LEU A 20 10.25 17.00 14.25
CA LEU A 20 9.77 17.58 15.51
C LEU A 20 8.35 17.07 15.77
N PRO A 21 7.95 16.92 17.03
CA PRO A 21 6.57 16.57 17.36
C PRO A 21 5.61 17.54 16.67
N VAL A 22 4.57 16.97 16.04
CA VAL A 22 3.52 17.77 15.42
C VAL A 22 2.78 18.50 16.53
N SER A 23 2.58 19.80 16.40
CA SER A 23 1.83 20.56 17.39
C SER A 23 0.39 20.08 17.47
N LYS A 24 -0.20 20.17 18.66
CA LYS A 24 -1.61 19.82 18.88
C LYS A 24 -2.60 20.65 18.06
N ALA A 25 -2.12 21.67 17.36
CA ALA A 25 -2.92 22.52 16.51
C ALA A 25 -3.27 21.89 15.14
N TYR A 26 -2.67 20.74 14.80
CA TYR A 26 -3.08 19.98 13.62
C TYR A 26 -4.37 19.26 13.94
N ALA A 27 -5.49 19.95 13.80
CA ALA A 27 -6.80 19.44 14.17
C ALA A 27 -7.67 19.24 12.93
N GLY A 28 -8.28 18.09 12.82
CA GLY A 28 -9.36 17.83 11.88
C GLY A 28 -8.97 17.12 10.62
N PRO A 29 -9.99 16.75 9.83
CA PRO A 29 -9.79 16.07 8.56
C PRO A 29 -8.92 16.93 7.66
N VAL A 30 -7.95 16.32 7.04
CA VAL A 30 -7.11 17.02 6.08
C VAL A 30 -7.93 17.33 4.87
N SER A 31 -8.15 18.59 4.62
CA SER A 31 -8.78 19.00 3.38
C SER A 31 -7.81 18.74 2.23
N GLY A 32 -8.11 17.69 1.46
CA GLY A 32 -7.58 17.47 0.13
C GLY A 32 -6.08 17.65 -0.06
N GLY A 33 -5.25 17.17 0.84
CA GLY A 33 -3.88 17.34 0.57
C GLY A 33 -2.95 17.02 1.71
N SER A 34 -1.83 17.68 1.68
CA SER A 34 -0.79 17.51 2.67
C SER A 34 -1.30 17.87 4.06
N PRO A 35 -0.83 17.19 5.11
CA PRO A 35 -1.08 17.58 6.49
C PRO A 35 -0.68 19.03 6.72
N GLY A 36 -1.65 19.89 6.92
CA GLY A 36 -1.40 21.34 6.97
C GLY A 36 -0.74 21.85 5.68
N SER A 37 0.12 22.82 5.77
CA SER A 37 0.95 23.30 4.64
C SER A 37 2.26 22.53 4.51
N GLY A 38 2.43 21.45 5.24
CA GLY A 38 3.70 20.77 5.42
C GLY A 38 3.85 19.46 4.68
N GLU A 39 4.96 18.84 4.97
CA GLU A 39 5.37 17.53 4.48
C GLU A 39 4.53 16.43 5.07
N MET A 40 4.05 15.50 4.24
CA MET A 40 3.41 14.27 4.73
C MET A 40 4.48 13.38 5.38
N ARG A 41 4.18 12.88 6.57
CA ARG A 41 5.05 12.01 7.35
C ARG A 41 4.24 10.83 7.87
N GLY A 42 4.35 9.73 7.15
CA GLY A 42 3.48 8.59 7.38
C GLY A 42 4.19 7.32 7.83
N VAL A 43 3.39 6.37 8.25
CA VAL A 43 3.81 5.01 8.54
C VAL A 43 2.77 4.03 8.04
N TRP A 44 3.21 2.89 7.52
CA TRP A 44 2.32 1.79 7.17
C TRP A 44 2.07 0.89 8.38
N VAL A 45 0.81 0.58 8.59
CA VAL A 45 0.33 -0.38 9.59
C VAL A 45 -0.33 -1.52 8.83
N SER A 46 0.33 -2.67 8.78
CA SER A 46 -0.09 -3.79 7.94
C SER A 46 -0.90 -4.83 8.69
N TYR A 47 -1.44 -5.80 7.95
CA TYR A 47 -2.11 -6.97 8.53
C TYR A 47 -1.22 -7.74 9.51
N LEU A 48 0.10 -7.65 9.37
CA LEU A 48 1.04 -8.27 10.31
C LEU A 48 0.96 -7.63 11.71
N ASP A 49 0.74 -6.31 11.76
CA ASP A 49 0.49 -5.61 13.02
C ASP A 49 -0.85 -6.03 13.63
N TRP A 50 -1.92 -6.02 12.82
CA TRP A 50 -3.24 -6.50 13.24
C TRP A 50 -3.18 -7.93 13.79
N ASN A 51 -2.40 -8.80 13.17
CA ASN A 51 -2.29 -10.20 13.57
C ASN A 51 -1.83 -10.34 15.02
N GLY A 52 -1.01 -9.42 15.50
CA GLY A 52 -0.53 -9.39 16.89
C GLY A 52 -1.47 -8.70 17.89
N TRP A 53 -2.54 -8.06 17.42
CA TRP A 53 -3.47 -7.32 18.29
C TRP A 53 -4.57 -8.23 18.82
N ALA A 54 -5.08 -7.89 20.02
CA ALA A 54 -6.25 -8.55 20.60
C ALA A 54 -7.48 -8.36 19.71
N LYS A 55 -8.37 -9.35 19.69
CA LYS A 55 -9.54 -9.37 18.83
C LYS A 55 -10.81 -8.86 19.51
N ASP A 56 -10.78 -8.65 20.82
CA ASP A 56 -11.84 -7.99 21.55
C ASP A 56 -11.76 -6.46 21.41
N GLU A 57 -12.88 -5.79 21.62
CA GLU A 57 -12.98 -4.34 21.42
C GLU A 57 -12.01 -3.55 22.31
N ALA A 58 -11.95 -3.87 23.59
CA ALA A 58 -11.10 -3.17 24.55
C ALA A 58 -9.61 -3.32 24.22
N GLY A 59 -9.18 -4.55 23.89
CA GLY A 59 -7.80 -4.83 23.54
C GLY A 59 -7.39 -4.19 22.21
N TYR A 60 -8.26 -4.22 21.22
CA TYR A 60 -8.02 -3.53 19.95
C TYR A 60 -7.87 -2.01 20.15
N LYS A 61 -8.82 -1.39 20.89
CA LYS A 61 -8.76 0.05 21.14
C LYS A 61 -7.47 0.46 21.86
N LYS A 62 -7.03 -0.35 22.82
CA LYS A 62 -5.75 -0.14 23.51
C LYS A 62 -4.58 -0.19 22.53
N ALA A 63 -4.54 -1.20 21.68
CA ALA A 63 -3.47 -1.36 20.67
C ALA A 63 -3.46 -0.19 19.68
N MET A 64 -4.64 0.23 19.21
CA MET A 64 -4.76 1.37 18.30
C MET A 64 -4.32 2.67 18.97
N ASP A 65 -4.75 2.93 20.20
CA ASP A 65 -4.33 4.12 20.94
C ASP A 65 -2.82 4.18 21.12
N GLN A 66 -2.21 3.06 21.51
CA GLN A 66 -0.75 2.96 21.64
C GLN A 66 -0.03 3.22 20.31
N THR A 67 -0.56 2.68 19.22
CA THR A 67 -0.03 2.89 17.87
C THR A 67 -0.07 4.36 17.48
N LEU A 68 -1.22 5.00 17.67
CA LEU A 68 -1.41 6.40 17.30
C LEU A 68 -0.60 7.35 18.19
N ASP A 69 -0.51 7.06 19.49
CA ASP A 69 0.33 7.82 20.40
C ASP A 69 1.82 7.74 20.02
N LEU A 70 2.27 6.56 19.60
CA LEU A 70 3.64 6.37 19.12
C LEU A 70 3.89 7.23 17.86
N CYS A 71 2.94 7.26 16.94
CA CYS A 71 3.04 8.10 15.73
C CYS A 71 3.21 9.59 16.10
N VAL A 72 2.42 10.08 17.05
CA VAL A 72 2.55 11.47 17.53
C VAL A 72 3.92 11.71 18.15
N GLN A 73 4.39 10.79 19.01
CA GLN A 73 5.70 10.91 19.62
C GLN A 73 6.84 10.98 18.61
N LYS A 74 6.71 10.26 17.49
CA LYS A 74 7.72 10.23 16.42
C LYS A 74 7.62 11.39 15.45
N GLY A 75 6.68 12.32 15.64
CA GLY A 75 6.49 13.46 14.76
C GLY A 75 5.82 13.13 13.43
N LEU A 76 5.15 11.99 13.36
CA LEU A 76 4.37 11.59 12.19
C LEU A 76 3.01 12.31 12.18
N ASN A 77 2.40 12.44 11.00
CA ASN A 77 1.12 13.11 10.83
C ASN A 77 0.11 12.31 9.99
N ALA A 78 0.50 11.11 9.54
CA ALA A 78 -0.38 10.25 8.75
C ALA A 78 -0.16 8.78 9.06
N VAL A 79 -1.25 8.01 9.07
CA VAL A 79 -1.23 6.56 9.24
C VAL A 79 -1.91 5.91 8.03
N PHE A 80 -1.20 4.98 7.40
CA PHE A 80 -1.71 4.17 6.30
C PHE A 80 -2.07 2.81 6.88
N LEU A 81 -3.34 2.67 7.29
CA LEU A 81 -3.85 1.49 7.99
C LEU A 81 -4.40 0.49 6.98
N GLN A 82 -3.82 -0.69 6.91
CA GLN A 82 -4.34 -1.74 6.04
C GLN A 82 -5.68 -2.25 6.57
N VAL A 83 -6.72 -2.12 5.78
CA VAL A 83 -8.09 -2.48 6.15
C VAL A 83 -8.68 -3.55 5.25
N ARG A 84 -8.02 -3.84 4.13
CA ARG A 84 -8.38 -4.89 3.18
C ARG A 84 -7.10 -5.50 2.59
N PRO A 85 -6.45 -6.42 3.33
CA PRO A 85 -5.19 -7.03 2.88
C PRO A 85 -5.39 -8.09 1.81
N ASP A 86 -6.53 -8.75 1.83
CA ASP A 86 -6.91 -9.86 0.95
C ASP A 86 -8.35 -9.62 0.46
N GLY A 87 -9.08 -10.67 0.11
CA GLY A 87 -10.50 -10.56 -0.25
C GLY A 87 -11.44 -10.44 0.96
N ASP A 88 -11.06 -9.72 1.98
CA ASP A 88 -11.79 -9.55 3.23
C ASP A 88 -11.60 -8.13 3.80
N ALA A 89 -12.32 -7.78 4.87
CA ALA A 89 -12.34 -6.42 5.38
C ALA A 89 -12.20 -6.37 6.91
N MET A 90 -11.48 -5.36 7.42
CA MET A 90 -11.38 -5.02 8.83
C MET A 90 -12.41 -3.94 9.23
N TYR A 91 -13.57 -3.97 8.61
CA TYR A 91 -14.72 -3.11 8.86
C TYR A 91 -15.98 -3.83 8.38
N PRO A 92 -17.17 -3.46 8.87
CA PRO A 92 -18.41 -4.05 8.33
C PRO A 92 -18.55 -3.69 6.86
N SER A 93 -18.60 -4.71 6.00
CA SER A 93 -18.71 -4.54 4.55
C SER A 93 -19.87 -5.37 4.00
N GLN A 94 -20.60 -4.80 3.03
CA GLN A 94 -21.60 -5.53 2.25
C GLN A 94 -20.99 -6.38 1.14
N TYR A 95 -19.71 -6.14 0.81
CA TYR A 95 -19.04 -6.74 -0.35
C TYR A 95 -18.03 -7.81 0.04
N PHE A 96 -17.40 -7.67 1.21
CA PHE A 96 -16.32 -8.57 1.65
C PHE A 96 -16.60 -9.11 3.04
N PRO A 97 -16.25 -10.38 3.31
CA PRO A 97 -16.40 -10.93 4.64
C PRO A 97 -15.42 -10.29 5.62
N TRP A 98 -15.73 -10.39 6.92
CA TRP A 98 -14.80 -9.98 7.96
C TRP A 98 -13.47 -10.70 7.84
N SER A 99 -12.38 -9.96 7.94
CA SER A 99 -11.04 -10.50 7.97
C SER A 99 -10.76 -11.22 9.29
N LYS A 100 -10.02 -12.32 9.22
CA LYS A 100 -9.52 -13.00 10.42
C LYS A 100 -8.61 -12.12 11.26
N PHE A 101 -7.96 -11.13 10.65
CA PHE A 101 -7.09 -10.20 11.39
C PHE A 101 -7.89 -9.26 12.30
N ALA A 102 -9.16 -9.05 12.02
CA ALA A 102 -10.06 -8.29 12.87
C ALA A 102 -10.71 -9.13 13.96
N SER A 103 -11.05 -10.39 13.67
CA SER A 103 -11.92 -11.21 14.54
C SER A 103 -11.35 -12.58 14.92
N GLY A 104 -10.22 -12.97 14.35
CA GLY A 104 -9.60 -14.28 14.57
C GLY A 104 -10.02 -15.36 13.56
N LYS A 105 -11.13 -15.17 12.84
CA LYS A 105 -11.61 -16.09 11.80
C LYS A 105 -12.34 -15.31 10.72
N GLN A 106 -12.04 -15.62 9.44
CA GLN A 106 -12.74 -14.95 8.34
C GLN A 106 -14.24 -15.22 8.40
N GLY A 107 -15.04 -14.19 8.21
CA GLY A 107 -16.49 -14.24 8.27
C GLY A 107 -17.08 -14.05 9.67
N LYS A 108 -16.25 -14.04 10.71
CA LYS A 108 -16.70 -13.79 12.08
C LYS A 108 -16.71 -12.28 12.35
N ASN A 109 -17.88 -11.76 12.78
CA ASN A 109 -18.02 -10.37 13.20
C ASN A 109 -17.34 -10.17 14.56
N PRO A 110 -16.43 -9.20 14.73
CA PRO A 110 -15.81 -8.94 16.03
C PRO A 110 -16.74 -8.25 17.03
N GLY A 111 -17.91 -7.76 16.59
CA GLY A 111 -18.89 -7.11 17.44
C GLY A 111 -18.72 -5.60 17.60
N TYR A 112 -17.82 -4.99 16.85
CA TYR A 112 -17.56 -3.55 16.83
C TYR A 112 -16.98 -3.16 15.46
N ASP A 113 -16.82 -1.85 15.21
CA ASP A 113 -16.27 -1.32 13.96
C ASP A 113 -14.85 -0.79 14.18
N PRO A 114 -13.82 -1.59 13.85
CA PRO A 114 -12.42 -1.19 14.05
C PRO A 114 -12.01 0.05 13.25
N LEU A 115 -12.52 0.20 12.03
CA LEU A 115 -12.15 1.33 11.18
C LEU A 115 -12.77 2.63 11.70
N ALA A 116 -14.01 2.60 12.14
CA ALA A 116 -14.65 3.79 12.73
C ALA A 116 -13.86 4.29 13.94
N TYR A 117 -13.43 3.38 14.81
CA TYR A 117 -12.60 3.74 15.95
C TYR A 117 -11.24 4.32 15.52
N ALA A 118 -10.57 3.68 14.57
CA ALA A 118 -9.26 4.14 14.11
C ALA A 118 -9.32 5.56 13.50
N VAL A 119 -10.34 5.85 12.70
CA VAL A 119 -10.54 7.20 12.12
C VAL A 119 -10.74 8.24 13.21
N GLN A 120 -11.65 7.97 14.15
CA GLN A 120 -11.92 8.88 15.26
C GLN A 120 -10.69 9.12 16.13
N ALA A 121 -10.01 8.05 16.53
CA ALA A 121 -8.83 8.12 17.40
C ALA A 121 -7.65 8.82 16.72
N ALA A 122 -7.45 8.62 15.43
CA ALA A 122 -6.43 9.32 14.65
C ALA A 122 -6.74 10.82 14.60
N HIS A 123 -7.95 11.20 14.25
CA HIS A 123 -8.36 12.60 14.14
C HIS A 123 -8.29 13.34 15.48
N GLN A 124 -8.61 12.69 16.59
CA GLN A 124 -8.45 13.27 17.92
C GLN A 124 -7.00 13.63 18.25
N ARG A 125 -6.04 12.97 17.60
CA ARG A 125 -4.60 13.20 17.78
C ARG A 125 -3.99 14.07 16.68
N GLY A 126 -4.82 14.61 15.77
CA GLY A 126 -4.33 15.39 14.64
C GLY A 126 -3.63 14.57 13.56
N LEU A 127 -3.88 13.27 13.50
CA LEU A 127 -3.31 12.38 12.50
C LEU A 127 -4.31 12.14 11.37
N GLN A 128 -3.81 12.11 10.12
CA GLN A 128 -4.56 11.56 9.01
C GLN A 128 -4.66 10.05 9.12
N LEU A 129 -5.76 9.50 8.64
CA LEU A 129 -5.91 8.07 8.48
C LEU A 129 -6.31 7.75 7.04
N HIS A 130 -5.44 7.02 6.36
CA HIS A 130 -5.64 6.52 5.00
C HIS A 130 -5.98 5.03 5.06
N ALA A 131 -7.04 4.64 4.39
CA ALA A 131 -7.43 3.24 4.29
C ALA A 131 -6.61 2.54 3.20
N TRP A 132 -5.76 1.61 3.60
CA TRP A 132 -4.89 0.88 2.70
C TRP A 132 -5.55 -0.43 2.27
N ILE A 133 -5.64 -0.64 0.97
CA ILE A 133 -6.29 -1.77 0.31
C ILE A 133 -5.29 -2.44 -0.63
N ASN A 134 -5.21 -3.76 -0.58
CA ASN A 134 -4.65 -4.55 -1.66
C ASN A 134 -5.80 -4.93 -2.61
N PRO A 135 -5.84 -4.40 -3.84
CA PRO A 135 -7.06 -4.49 -4.64
C PRO A 135 -7.40 -5.89 -5.16
N TYR A 136 -6.41 -6.69 -5.55
CA TYR A 136 -6.66 -7.94 -6.28
C TYR A 136 -6.40 -9.21 -5.48
N ARG A 137 -5.61 -9.14 -4.43
CA ARG A 137 -5.21 -10.33 -3.69
C ARG A 137 -6.36 -10.89 -2.87
N ILE A 138 -6.56 -12.20 -2.94
CA ILE A 138 -7.59 -12.94 -2.20
C ILE A 138 -6.97 -13.74 -1.07
N THR A 139 -5.83 -14.40 -1.32
CA THR A 139 -5.06 -15.12 -0.32
C THR A 139 -3.70 -14.47 -0.11
N GLY A 140 -3.09 -14.71 1.03
CA GLY A 140 -1.78 -14.20 1.38
C GLY A 140 -1.04 -15.13 2.32
N TYR A 141 0.08 -14.67 2.83
CA TYR A 141 0.99 -15.46 3.67
C TYR A 141 0.30 -16.07 4.90
N LEU A 142 -0.56 -15.31 5.59
CA LEU A 142 -1.27 -15.77 6.79
C LEU A 142 -2.75 -16.07 6.54
N ASN A 143 -3.23 -15.98 5.31
CA ASN A 143 -4.63 -16.15 4.95
C ASN A 143 -4.73 -17.03 3.72
N ARG A 144 -4.71 -18.33 3.94
CA ARG A 144 -4.65 -19.35 2.88
C ARG A 144 -6.06 -19.67 2.35
N TYR A 145 -6.13 -20.33 1.19
CA TYR A 145 -7.41 -20.70 0.58
C TYR A 145 -8.32 -21.47 1.54
N SER A 146 -7.74 -22.37 2.36
CA SER A 146 -8.47 -23.13 3.36
C SER A 146 -9.05 -22.30 4.51
N ASP A 147 -8.58 -21.06 4.69
CA ASP A 147 -9.08 -20.12 5.70
C ASP A 147 -10.30 -19.32 5.21
N LEU A 148 -10.57 -19.35 3.90
CA LEU A 148 -11.63 -18.54 3.31
C LEU A 148 -13.01 -19.06 3.70
N CYS A 149 -13.91 -18.15 4.10
CA CYS A 149 -15.27 -18.51 4.47
C CYS A 149 -16.20 -18.62 3.25
N ALA A 150 -17.38 -19.23 3.45
CA ALA A 150 -18.33 -19.48 2.37
C ALA A 150 -18.81 -18.20 1.65
N SER A 151 -18.87 -17.08 2.35
CA SER A 151 -19.30 -15.79 1.77
C SER A 151 -18.20 -15.05 1.02
N ASN A 152 -16.95 -15.51 1.10
CA ASN A 152 -15.89 -14.93 0.28
C ASN A 152 -16.22 -15.14 -1.20
N PRO A 153 -16.18 -14.09 -2.06
CA PRO A 153 -16.54 -14.24 -3.47
C PRO A 153 -15.80 -15.37 -4.19
N ALA A 154 -14.53 -15.62 -3.84
CA ALA A 154 -13.78 -16.73 -4.43
C ALA A 154 -14.42 -18.08 -4.16
N ILE A 155 -14.99 -18.30 -2.98
CA ILE A 155 -15.68 -19.53 -2.60
C ILE A 155 -17.10 -19.51 -3.14
N ALA A 156 -17.84 -18.41 -2.99
CA ALA A 156 -19.22 -18.30 -3.42
C ALA A 156 -19.35 -18.49 -4.94
N TRP A 157 -18.50 -17.87 -5.73
CA TRP A 157 -18.53 -18.01 -7.19
C TRP A 157 -18.12 -19.40 -7.65
N ALA A 158 -17.18 -20.05 -6.97
CA ALA A 158 -16.78 -21.42 -7.30
C ALA A 158 -17.90 -22.45 -7.05
N LYS A 159 -18.82 -22.17 -6.12
CA LYS A 159 -19.86 -23.10 -5.67
C LYS A 159 -21.28 -22.78 -6.14
N ASP A 160 -21.47 -21.67 -6.88
CA ASP A 160 -22.80 -21.19 -7.26
C ASP A 160 -23.42 -21.94 -8.45
N GLY A 161 -22.69 -22.85 -9.09
CA GLY A 161 -23.15 -23.58 -10.25
C GLY A 161 -23.21 -22.75 -11.55
N ASP A 162 -22.80 -21.48 -11.51
CA ASP A 162 -22.76 -20.59 -12.66
C ASP A 162 -21.34 -20.56 -13.24
N SER A 163 -21.15 -21.18 -14.40
CA SER A 163 -19.83 -21.23 -15.06
C SER A 163 -19.37 -19.90 -15.61
N SER A 164 -20.25 -18.90 -15.74
CA SER A 164 -19.89 -17.60 -16.31
C SER A 164 -18.93 -16.79 -15.44
N ASN A 165 -18.87 -17.06 -14.15
CA ASN A 165 -17.99 -16.38 -13.20
C ASN A 165 -16.83 -17.24 -12.68
N ASP A 166 -16.62 -18.45 -13.23
CA ASP A 166 -15.57 -19.36 -12.74
C ASP A 166 -14.16 -18.79 -12.92
N ARG A 167 -13.95 -17.93 -13.91
CA ARG A 167 -12.65 -17.28 -14.15
C ARG A 167 -12.54 -15.86 -13.61
N TRP A 168 -13.48 -15.44 -12.78
CA TRP A 168 -13.36 -14.15 -12.08
C TRP A 168 -12.33 -14.18 -10.95
N VAL A 169 -11.95 -15.37 -10.54
CA VAL A 169 -10.84 -15.64 -9.62
C VAL A 169 -9.85 -16.57 -10.31
N LEU A 170 -8.58 -16.22 -10.26
CA LEU A 170 -7.50 -16.98 -10.87
C LEU A 170 -6.47 -17.39 -9.83
N CYS A 171 -5.80 -18.51 -10.06
CA CYS A 171 -4.71 -19.01 -9.23
C CYS A 171 -3.38 -18.86 -9.98
N GLN A 172 -2.39 -18.28 -9.33
CA GLN A 172 -1.03 -18.15 -9.83
C GLN A 172 -0.04 -18.50 -8.72
N ASN A 173 0.78 -19.51 -8.95
CA ASN A 173 1.77 -19.99 -7.97
C ASN A 173 1.15 -20.30 -6.58
N GLY A 174 -0.05 -20.91 -6.57
CA GLY A 174 -0.75 -21.27 -5.34
C GLY A 174 -1.47 -20.14 -4.62
N GLU A 175 -1.38 -18.92 -5.11
CA GLU A 175 -2.10 -17.77 -4.60
C GLU A 175 -3.30 -17.41 -5.48
N TYR A 176 -4.35 -16.88 -4.86
CA TYR A 176 -5.61 -16.55 -5.53
C TYR A 176 -5.76 -15.04 -5.67
N TYR A 177 -6.21 -14.62 -6.86
CA TYR A 177 -6.38 -13.22 -7.24
C TYR A 177 -7.71 -13.01 -7.92
N TYR A 178 -8.31 -11.85 -7.75
CA TYR A 178 -9.35 -11.40 -8.65
C TYR A 178 -8.76 -11.19 -10.05
N ASN A 179 -9.52 -11.58 -11.07
CA ASN A 179 -9.09 -11.41 -12.47
C ASN A 179 -9.25 -9.94 -12.90
N PRO A 180 -8.16 -9.23 -13.17
CA PRO A 180 -8.23 -7.80 -13.52
C PRO A 180 -8.92 -7.52 -14.86
N ALA A 181 -9.07 -8.52 -15.72
CA ALA A 181 -9.73 -8.39 -17.01
C ALA A 181 -11.25 -8.32 -16.93
N ILE A 182 -11.84 -8.69 -15.81
CA ILE A 182 -13.30 -8.84 -15.65
C ILE A 182 -13.91 -7.52 -15.16
N PRO A 183 -14.80 -6.89 -15.94
CA PRO A 183 -15.43 -5.63 -15.51
C PRO A 183 -16.20 -5.72 -14.20
N GLN A 184 -16.88 -6.84 -13.94
CA GLN A 184 -17.65 -7.07 -12.73
C GLN A 184 -16.72 -7.15 -11.49
N VAL A 185 -15.52 -7.69 -11.66
CA VAL A 185 -14.48 -7.73 -10.62
C VAL A 185 -13.99 -6.30 -10.31
N ARG A 186 -13.70 -5.53 -11.34
CA ARG A 186 -13.31 -4.12 -11.15
C ARG A 186 -14.40 -3.34 -10.43
N GLN A 187 -15.66 -3.57 -10.80
CA GLN A 187 -16.80 -2.92 -10.16
C GLN A 187 -16.92 -3.29 -8.68
N LEU A 188 -16.71 -4.57 -8.34
CA LEU A 188 -16.69 -5.02 -6.94
C LEU A 188 -15.64 -4.24 -6.13
N ILE A 189 -14.44 -4.09 -6.65
CA ILE A 189 -13.36 -3.36 -5.97
C ILE A 189 -13.72 -1.88 -5.84
N ILE A 190 -14.25 -1.27 -6.89
CA ILE A 190 -14.71 0.13 -6.87
C ILE A 190 -15.83 0.32 -5.85
N ASP A 191 -16.81 -0.57 -5.81
CA ASP A 191 -17.91 -0.51 -4.85
C ASP A 191 -17.42 -0.64 -3.41
N GLY A 192 -16.42 -1.48 -3.17
CA GLY A 192 -15.76 -1.57 -1.87
C GLY A 192 -15.07 -0.27 -1.45
N VAL A 193 -14.45 0.43 -2.38
CA VAL A 193 -13.88 1.76 -2.11
C VAL A 193 -14.96 2.79 -1.84
N LYS A 194 -16.04 2.80 -2.63
CA LYS A 194 -17.19 3.68 -2.42
C LYS A 194 -17.78 3.50 -1.03
N GLU A 195 -17.88 2.26 -0.58
CA GLU A 195 -18.39 1.93 0.75
C GLU A 195 -17.56 2.59 1.85
N ILE A 196 -16.24 2.53 1.74
CA ILE A 196 -15.34 3.14 2.72
C ILE A 196 -15.50 4.67 2.74
N VAL A 197 -15.39 5.32 1.59
CA VAL A 197 -15.44 6.79 1.56
C VAL A 197 -16.83 7.36 1.84
N THR A 198 -17.88 6.56 1.70
CA THR A 198 -19.24 6.94 2.08
C THR A 198 -19.44 6.84 3.60
N ASN A 199 -18.95 5.77 4.21
CA ASN A 199 -19.26 5.44 5.60
C ASN A 199 -18.23 5.97 6.62
N TYR A 200 -17.03 6.35 6.17
CA TYR A 200 -15.93 6.77 7.04
C TYR A 200 -15.30 8.07 6.54
N GLU A 201 -14.92 8.92 7.47
CA GLU A 201 -14.19 10.16 7.18
C GLU A 201 -12.69 9.90 7.01
N VAL A 202 -12.32 8.93 6.19
CA VAL A 202 -10.92 8.67 5.87
C VAL A 202 -10.32 9.84 5.09
N ASP A 203 -9.05 10.12 5.34
CA ASP A 203 -8.30 11.16 4.64
C ASP A 203 -7.84 10.71 3.26
N GLY A 204 -7.88 9.43 3.00
CA GLY A 204 -7.56 8.87 1.70
C GLY A 204 -7.80 7.37 1.58
N ILE A 205 -7.71 6.94 0.34
CA ILE A 205 -7.63 5.54 -0.08
C ILE A 205 -6.23 5.32 -0.62
N HIS A 206 -5.59 4.24 -0.20
CA HIS A 206 -4.22 3.93 -0.56
C HIS A 206 -4.13 2.51 -1.11
N PHE A 207 -3.55 2.34 -2.30
CA PHE A 207 -3.22 1.04 -2.87
C PHE A 207 -1.71 0.79 -2.76
N ASP A 208 -1.34 -0.46 -2.55
CA ASP A 208 0.06 -0.90 -2.53
C ASP A 208 0.58 -1.27 -3.93
N ASP A 209 1.63 -2.09 -4.00
CA ASP A 209 2.27 -2.50 -5.24
C ASP A 209 1.71 -3.81 -5.82
N TYR A 210 0.64 -4.36 -5.25
CA TYR A 210 0.08 -5.64 -5.68
C TYR A 210 -1.08 -5.42 -6.64
N PHE A 211 -0.78 -5.48 -7.94
CA PHE A 211 -1.76 -5.47 -9.04
C PHE A 211 -1.79 -6.86 -9.69
N TYR A 212 -1.36 -7.00 -10.94
CA TYR A 212 -1.12 -8.34 -11.47
C TYR A 212 -0.02 -9.02 -10.67
N PRO A 213 -0.08 -10.35 -10.45
CA PRO A 213 1.07 -11.07 -9.91
C PRO A 213 2.24 -11.03 -10.89
N ASN A 214 3.45 -11.24 -10.39
CA ASN A 214 4.61 -11.41 -11.26
C ASN A 214 4.42 -12.70 -12.07
N LEU A 215 4.46 -12.58 -13.39
CA LEU A 215 4.30 -13.70 -14.30
C LEU A 215 5.68 -14.25 -14.68
N ASP A 216 5.71 -15.52 -15.08
CA ASP A 216 6.95 -16.14 -15.59
C ASP A 216 7.36 -15.44 -16.89
N ASP A 217 8.61 -14.98 -16.98
CA ASP A 217 9.12 -14.24 -18.13
C ASP A 217 8.95 -15.00 -19.45
N SER A 218 9.09 -16.34 -19.42
CA SER A 218 8.98 -17.17 -20.62
C SER A 218 7.55 -17.40 -21.09
N LYS A 219 6.55 -17.14 -20.23
CA LYS A 219 5.13 -17.46 -20.48
C LYS A 219 4.17 -16.31 -20.19
N ALA A 220 4.70 -15.11 -19.89
CA ALA A 220 3.89 -13.99 -19.45
C ALA A 220 2.72 -13.66 -20.41
N GLU A 221 2.92 -13.83 -21.71
CA GLU A 221 1.87 -13.59 -22.71
C GLU A 221 0.73 -14.59 -22.65
N THR A 222 0.99 -15.82 -22.22
CA THR A 222 0.02 -16.93 -22.31
C THR A 222 -0.58 -17.33 -20.97
N TRP A 223 -0.12 -16.74 -19.90
CA TRP A 223 -0.55 -17.09 -18.53
C TRP A 223 -1.67 -16.20 -18.02
N PHE A 224 -2.25 -16.65 -16.92
CA PHE A 224 -3.20 -15.92 -16.09
C PHE A 224 -4.48 -15.58 -16.86
N ASP A 225 -4.65 -14.33 -17.29
CA ASP A 225 -5.84 -13.82 -17.97
C ASP A 225 -5.76 -13.86 -19.53
N TYR A 226 -4.81 -14.59 -20.06
CA TYR A 226 -4.62 -14.68 -21.52
C TYR A 226 -5.85 -15.20 -22.27
N PRO A 227 -6.63 -16.18 -21.75
CA PRO A 227 -7.88 -16.58 -22.39
C PRO A 227 -8.86 -15.41 -22.61
N GLU A 228 -8.95 -14.50 -21.65
CA GLU A 228 -9.80 -13.30 -21.76
C GLU A 228 -9.27 -12.34 -22.82
N TYR A 229 -7.94 -12.21 -22.89
CA TYR A 229 -7.29 -11.41 -23.94
C TYR A 229 -7.63 -11.93 -25.33
N GLN A 230 -7.51 -13.24 -25.56
CA GLN A 230 -7.83 -13.86 -26.84
C GLN A 230 -9.31 -13.71 -27.20
N ALA A 231 -10.20 -13.93 -26.25
CA ALA A 231 -11.64 -13.85 -26.45
C ALA A 231 -12.11 -12.43 -26.77
N GLY A 232 -11.41 -11.42 -26.27
CA GLY A 232 -11.79 -10.01 -26.46
C GLY A 232 -11.49 -9.44 -27.83
N GLY A 233 -10.63 -10.07 -28.62
CA GLY A 233 -10.33 -9.65 -30.00
C GLY A 233 -9.71 -8.27 -30.13
N THR A 234 -9.03 -7.79 -29.07
CA THR A 234 -8.37 -6.46 -29.09
C THR A 234 -7.16 -6.43 -30.02
N SER A 235 -6.87 -5.26 -30.58
CA SER A 235 -5.65 -5.03 -31.38
C SER A 235 -4.43 -4.67 -30.53
N LEU A 236 -4.61 -4.44 -29.21
CA LEU A 236 -3.52 -4.14 -28.29
C LEU A 236 -2.61 -5.37 -28.07
N SER A 237 -1.34 -5.14 -27.76
CA SER A 237 -0.50 -6.19 -27.21
C SER A 237 -1.07 -6.66 -25.88
N VAL A 238 -0.73 -7.87 -25.44
CA VAL A 238 -1.21 -8.38 -24.15
C VAL A 238 -0.75 -7.50 -22.98
N ALA A 239 0.47 -6.99 -23.02
CA ALA A 239 0.98 -6.08 -22.00
C ALA A 239 0.21 -4.76 -21.96
N ALA A 240 -0.04 -4.15 -23.10
CA ALA A 240 -0.83 -2.91 -23.19
C ALA A 240 -2.28 -3.13 -22.73
N TRP A 241 -2.85 -4.27 -23.06
CA TRP A 241 -4.19 -4.66 -22.63
C TRP A 241 -4.26 -4.86 -21.11
N ARG A 242 -3.28 -5.51 -20.52
CA ARG A 242 -3.20 -5.67 -19.05
C ARG A 242 -3.04 -4.32 -18.34
N ARG A 243 -2.19 -3.44 -18.85
CA ARG A 243 -2.08 -2.07 -18.31
C ARG A 243 -3.39 -1.31 -18.41
N ASN A 244 -4.11 -1.49 -19.51
CA ASN A 244 -5.43 -0.88 -19.66
C ASN A 244 -6.44 -1.42 -18.65
N ASN A 245 -6.42 -2.71 -18.34
CA ASN A 245 -7.27 -3.28 -17.30
C ASN A 245 -6.99 -2.65 -15.92
N VAL A 246 -5.73 -2.47 -15.58
CA VAL A 246 -5.35 -1.78 -14.32
C VAL A 246 -5.77 -0.32 -14.37
N ASN A 247 -5.56 0.37 -15.48
CA ASN A 247 -5.95 1.78 -15.66
C ASN A 247 -7.47 1.98 -15.49
N GLU A 248 -8.28 1.05 -15.98
CA GLU A 248 -9.75 1.09 -15.81
C GLU A 248 -10.12 1.07 -14.31
N LEU A 249 -9.46 0.19 -13.53
CA LEU A 249 -9.68 0.16 -12.09
C LEU A 249 -9.24 1.47 -11.43
N VAL A 250 -8.03 1.92 -11.74
CA VAL A 250 -7.44 3.11 -11.10
C VAL A 250 -8.29 4.35 -11.39
N ARG A 251 -8.69 4.56 -12.65
CA ARG A 251 -9.61 5.67 -13.02
C ARG A 251 -10.95 5.57 -12.31
N GLY A 252 -11.51 4.35 -12.24
CA GLY A 252 -12.79 4.12 -11.57
C GLY A 252 -12.74 4.43 -10.09
N VAL A 253 -11.67 4.05 -9.41
CA VAL A 253 -11.45 4.37 -7.98
C VAL A 253 -11.26 5.87 -7.78
N TYR A 254 -10.41 6.50 -8.57
CA TYR A 254 -10.20 7.95 -8.50
C TYR A 254 -11.51 8.72 -8.65
N SER A 255 -12.28 8.41 -9.68
CA SER A 255 -13.58 9.04 -9.95
C SER A 255 -14.54 8.83 -8.79
N ALA A 256 -14.63 7.62 -8.24
CA ALA A 256 -15.49 7.30 -7.11
C ALA A 256 -15.12 8.10 -5.86
N VAL A 257 -13.84 8.14 -5.52
CA VAL A 257 -13.36 8.90 -4.35
C VAL A 257 -13.66 10.38 -4.52
N LYS A 258 -13.35 10.97 -5.67
CA LYS A 258 -13.56 12.40 -5.91
C LYS A 258 -15.02 12.79 -5.96
N SER A 259 -15.92 11.91 -6.42
CA SER A 259 -17.35 12.20 -6.45
C SER A 259 -18.02 12.14 -5.07
N ILE A 260 -17.54 11.25 -4.19
CA ILE A 260 -18.13 11.03 -2.86
C ILE A 260 -17.48 11.91 -1.79
N ARG A 261 -16.15 11.95 -1.77
CA ARG A 261 -15.34 12.68 -0.79
C ARG A 261 -14.18 13.39 -1.49
N PRO A 262 -14.46 14.55 -2.14
CA PRO A 262 -13.46 15.23 -2.98
C PRO A 262 -12.17 15.61 -2.26
N GLN A 263 -12.23 15.85 -0.95
CA GLN A 263 -11.07 16.18 -0.13
C GLN A 263 -10.19 14.96 0.23
N ALA A 264 -10.72 13.74 0.08
CA ALA A 264 -9.91 12.54 0.30
C ALA A 264 -8.94 12.31 -0.84
N LEU A 265 -7.72 11.89 -0.51
CA LEU A 265 -6.70 11.55 -1.49
C LEU A 265 -6.86 10.12 -1.95
N PHE A 266 -6.58 9.88 -3.22
CA PHE A 266 -6.32 8.53 -3.70
C PHE A 266 -4.90 8.45 -4.23
N GLY A 267 -4.12 7.51 -3.74
CA GLY A 267 -2.76 7.30 -4.20
C GLY A 267 -2.33 5.86 -4.17
N ILE A 268 -1.21 5.60 -4.81
CA ILE A 268 -0.65 4.26 -5.00
C ILE A 268 0.81 4.27 -4.59
N SER A 269 1.22 3.21 -3.91
CA SER A 269 2.61 2.96 -3.54
C SER A 269 3.16 1.82 -4.40
N PRO A 270 3.68 2.11 -5.60
CA PRO A 270 4.24 1.09 -6.47
C PRO A 270 5.63 0.64 -6.02
N GLU A 271 6.13 -0.42 -6.63
CA GLU A 271 7.53 -0.81 -6.52
C GLU A 271 8.44 0.39 -6.84
N GLY A 272 9.59 0.48 -6.17
CA GLY A 272 10.42 1.69 -6.23
C GLY A 272 11.25 1.84 -7.49
N TYR A 273 11.58 0.75 -8.19
CA TYR A 273 12.47 0.81 -9.35
C TYR A 273 11.67 0.88 -10.66
N LEU A 274 11.70 2.04 -11.32
CA LEU A 274 10.94 2.29 -12.55
C LEU A 274 11.22 1.27 -13.65
N GLN A 275 12.45 0.82 -13.79
CA GLN A 275 12.81 -0.17 -14.82
C GLN A 275 12.06 -1.49 -14.63
N ASN A 276 11.82 -1.90 -13.37
CA ASN A 276 11.01 -3.09 -13.09
C ASN A 276 9.54 -2.85 -13.44
N LEU A 277 9.00 -1.69 -13.11
CA LEU A 277 7.59 -1.35 -13.38
C LEU A 277 7.28 -1.28 -14.87
N ARG A 278 8.26 -0.96 -15.69
CA ARG A 278 8.12 -0.88 -17.15
C ARG A 278 8.25 -2.22 -17.86
N LYS A 279 8.58 -3.31 -17.15
CA LYS A 279 8.64 -4.66 -17.72
C LYS A 279 7.24 -5.20 -18.00
N ASP A 280 7.15 -6.06 -19.02
CA ASP A 280 5.89 -6.68 -19.45
C ASP A 280 5.56 -7.98 -18.69
N THR A 281 6.20 -8.21 -17.54
CA THR A 281 6.07 -9.40 -16.69
C THR A 281 5.78 -9.08 -15.22
N ARG A 282 5.67 -7.80 -14.88
CA ARG A 282 5.44 -7.33 -13.52
C ARG A 282 3.95 -7.05 -13.25
N GLN A 283 3.64 -6.02 -12.50
CA GLN A 283 2.29 -5.71 -12.05
C GLN A 283 1.44 -5.01 -13.11
N PHE A 284 2.01 -4.66 -14.24
CA PHE A 284 1.35 -3.93 -15.33
C PHE A 284 0.81 -2.57 -14.89
N THR A 285 1.58 -1.86 -14.09
CA THR A 285 1.27 -0.53 -13.57
C THR A 285 1.81 0.54 -14.53
N ASP A 286 0.91 1.39 -14.98
CA ASP A 286 1.23 2.45 -15.96
C ASP A 286 1.62 3.75 -15.23
N VAL A 287 2.69 3.68 -14.45
CA VAL A 287 3.11 4.78 -13.58
C VAL A 287 3.51 6.04 -14.35
N ASP A 288 4.00 5.89 -15.58
CA ASP A 288 4.31 7.02 -16.44
C ASP A 288 3.05 7.83 -16.74
N ALA A 289 1.95 7.17 -17.09
CA ALA A 289 0.66 7.84 -17.29
C ALA A 289 0.10 8.38 -15.98
N TRP A 290 0.17 7.62 -14.91
CA TRP A 290 -0.39 8.03 -13.61
C TRP A 290 0.29 9.28 -13.05
N MET A 291 1.60 9.42 -13.22
CA MET A 291 2.33 10.60 -12.76
C MET A 291 2.06 11.84 -13.61
N THR A 292 1.82 11.66 -14.91
CA THR A 292 1.82 12.77 -15.86
C THR A 292 0.44 13.20 -16.36
N GLN A 293 -0.59 12.35 -16.17
CA GLN A 293 -1.96 12.60 -16.64
C GLN A 293 -2.92 12.74 -15.46
N SER A 294 -3.93 13.58 -15.61
CA SER A 294 -4.99 13.73 -14.61
C SER A 294 -5.97 12.53 -14.63
N GLY A 295 -6.68 12.32 -13.52
CA GLY A 295 -7.76 11.35 -13.44
C GLY A 295 -7.37 9.97 -12.96
N TYR A 296 -6.12 9.74 -12.57
CA TYR A 296 -5.64 8.46 -12.05
C TYR A 296 -5.41 8.48 -10.54
N VAL A 297 -4.54 9.36 -10.06
CA VAL A 297 -4.15 9.43 -8.65
C VAL A 297 -3.85 10.86 -8.24
N ASP A 298 -3.91 11.12 -6.93
CA ASP A 298 -3.44 12.39 -6.35
C ASP A 298 -1.93 12.34 -6.05
N TYR A 299 -1.40 11.17 -5.77
CA TYR A 299 0.03 10.96 -5.51
C TYR A 299 0.47 9.57 -5.93
N LEU A 300 1.78 9.44 -6.18
CA LEU A 300 2.50 8.17 -6.19
C LEU A 300 3.53 8.16 -5.06
N MET A 301 3.68 6.99 -4.43
CA MET A 301 4.59 6.79 -3.29
C MET A 301 5.46 5.57 -3.54
N PRO A 302 6.43 5.66 -4.48
CA PRO A 302 7.30 4.53 -4.78
C PRO A 302 8.06 4.06 -3.54
N GLN A 303 8.16 2.74 -3.41
CA GLN A 303 8.85 2.07 -2.32
C GLN A 303 10.34 1.97 -2.66
N ILE A 304 11.09 3.01 -2.34
CA ILE A 304 12.54 3.07 -2.62
C ILE A 304 13.28 2.47 -1.42
N TYR A 305 13.29 1.14 -1.36
CA TYR A 305 13.75 0.38 -0.20
C TYR A 305 15.23 -0.03 -0.30
N TRP A 306 16.05 0.78 -0.96
CA TRP A 306 17.48 0.53 -1.10
C TRP A 306 18.29 1.65 -0.47
N GLY A 307 19.53 1.31 -0.10
CA GLY A 307 20.50 2.27 0.40
C GLY A 307 21.22 3.00 -0.74
N PHE A 308 22.09 3.92 -0.33
CA PHE A 308 22.90 4.69 -1.29
C PHE A 308 23.99 3.86 -1.96
N GLU A 309 24.52 2.85 -1.26
CA GLU A 309 25.64 2.04 -1.71
C GLU A 309 25.23 0.72 -2.34
N ALA A 310 23.93 0.54 -2.64
CA ALA A 310 23.44 -0.67 -3.28
C ALA A 310 24.16 -0.91 -4.61
N LYS A 311 24.61 -2.15 -4.82
CA LYS A 311 25.42 -2.53 -5.98
C LYS A 311 24.79 -3.68 -6.75
N GLN A 312 25.07 -3.71 -8.04
CA GLN A 312 24.74 -4.81 -8.90
C GLN A 312 25.97 -5.11 -9.76
N ASN A 313 26.44 -6.36 -9.74
CA ASN A 313 27.64 -6.78 -10.47
C ASN A 313 28.88 -5.90 -10.16
N GLY A 314 29.05 -5.51 -8.90
CA GLY A 314 30.18 -4.68 -8.45
C GLY A 314 30.11 -3.20 -8.81
N GLN A 315 29.05 -2.77 -9.50
CA GLN A 315 28.82 -1.38 -9.90
C GLN A 315 27.66 -0.79 -9.08
N ALA A 316 27.57 0.55 -9.02
CA ALA A 316 26.40 1.21 -8.44
C ALA A 316 25.14 0.72 -9.14
N ALA A 317 24.17 0.21 -8.37
CA ALA A 317 22.93 -0.29 -8.92
C ALA A 317 22.03 0.86 -9.42
N GLY A 318 21.29 0.60 -10.50
CA GLY A 318 20.28 1.53 -10.98
C GLY A 318 19.19 1.78 -9.93
N TYR A 319 18.95 0.82 -9.05
CA TYR A 319 18.01 0.94 -7.94
C TYR A 319 18.63 1.52 -6.66
N ALA A 320 19.94 1.84 -6.63
CA ALA A 320 20.52 2.56 -5.49
C ALA A 320 19.71 3.86 -5.25
N PHE A 321 19.56 4.23 -3.98
CA PHE A 321 18.58 5.24 -3.59
C PHE A 321 18.67 6.53 -4.42
N ALA A 322 19.84 7.09 -4.57
CA ALA A 322 20.00 8.36 -5.30
C ALA A 322 19.61 8.24 -6.78
N ASN A 323 19.96 7.14 -7.44
CA ASN A 323 19.60 6.89 -8.83
C ASN A 323 18.09 6.72 -8.99
N CYS A 324 17.50 5.92 -8.11
CA CYS A 324 16.07 5.64 -8.11
C CYS A 324 15.27 6.92 -7.85
N LEU A 325 15.63 7.69 -6.84
CA LEU A 325 15.01 8.98 -6.52
C LEU A 325 15.08 9.94 -7.71
N ASN A 326 16.23 10.03 -8.36
CA ASN A 326 16.41 10.91 -9.51
C ASN A 326 15.49 10.56 -10.68
N GLU A 327 15.28 9.27 -10.95
CA GLU A 327 14.34 8.83 -12.00
C GLU A 327 12.90 9.26 -11.67
N TRP A 328 12.45 9.07 -10.44
CA TRP A 328 11.11 9.48 -10.01
C TRP A 328 10.94 10.99 -10.03
N VAL A 329 11.93 11.75 -9.60
CA VAL A 329 11.91 13.22 -9.64
C VAL A 329 11.85 13.72 -11.08
N THR A 330 12.60 13.12 -11.99
CA THR A 330 12.57 13.46 -13.41
C THR A 330 11.18 13.24 -14.00
N LEU A 331 10.53 12.11 -13.65
CA LEU A 331 9.17 11.83 -14.07
C LEU A 331 8.17 12.81 -13.44
N LYS A 332 8.29 13.11 -12.16
CA LYS A 332 7.44 14.05 -11.42
C LYS A 332 7.39 15.42 -12.08
N LYS A 333 8.52 15.93 -12.58
CA LYS A 333 8.60 17.24 -13.22
C LYS A 333 7.76 17.37 -14.49
N LYS A 334 7.29 16.23 -15.04
CA LYS A 334 6.44 16.23 -16.24
C LYS A 334 4.94 16.30 -15.94
N GLY A 335 4.54 16.33 -14.66
CA GLY A 335 3.12 16.32 -14.28
C GLY A 335 2.86 16.98 -12.93
N ASN A 336 1.58 17.06 -12.57
CA ASN A 336 1.12 17.73 -11.35
C ASN A 336 0.81 16.79 -10.18
N VAL A 337 0.94 15.48 -10.39
CA VAL A 337 0.71 14.48 -9.35
C VAL A 337 1.82 14.59 -8.31
N LYS A 338 1.47 14.49 -7.02
CA LYS A 338 2.45 14.58 -5.94
C LYS A 338 3.33 13.32 -5.91
N LEU A 339 4.59 13.52 -5.57
CA LEU A 339 5.54 12.46 -5.30
C LEU A 339 5.81 12.37 -3.80
N TYR A 340 5.46 11.24 -3.20
CA TYR A 340 5.91 10.82 -1.88
C TYR A 340 6.94 9.71 -2.04
N VAL A 341 7.72 9.44 -1.01
CA VAL A 341 8.72 8.37 -1.02
C VAL A 341 8.50 7.43 0.15
N GLY A 342 8.35 6.14 -0.16
CA GLY A 342 8.34 5.07 0.83
C GLY A 342 9.76 4.64 1.17
N LEU A 343 10.03 4.48 2.46
CA LEU A 343 11.36 4.20 2.99
C LEU A 343 11.38 2.94 3.84
N ALA A 344 12.48 2.18 3.75
CA ALA A 344 12.65 0.90 4.43
C ALA A 344 13.25 1.09 5.84
N LEU A 345 12.44 1.58 6.76
CA LEU A 345 12.86 1.75 8.16
C LEU A 345 13.32 0.42 8.78
N TYR A 346 12.67 -0.68 8.41
CA TYR A 346 12.97 -2.02 8.93
C TYR A 346 14.39 -2.53 8.62
N LYS A 347 15.07 -1.94 7.63
CA LYS A 347 16.46 -2.31 7.29
C LYS A 347 17.49 -1.69 8.23
N THR A 348 17.14 -0.65 8.95
CA THR A 348 18.09 0.07 9.83
C THR A 348 18.70 -0.87 10.88
N GLY A 349 20.04 -0.99 10.86
CA GLY A 349 20.78 -1.79 11.83
C GLY A 349 20.62 -3.30 11.66
N THR A 350 20.12 -3.78 10.53
CA THR A 350 19.90 -5.21 10.26
C THR A 350 20.92 -5.75 9.28
N ASP A 351 21.21 -7.06 9.41
CA ASP A 351 21.97 -7.85 8.47
C ASP A 351 21.05 -8.72 7.57
N ALA A 352 19.75 -8.69 7.80
CA ALA A 352 18.76 -9.49 7.10
C ALA A 352 18.26 -8.80 5.83
N VAL A 353 19.19 -8.32 5.00
CA VAL A 353 18.90 -7.66 3.73
C VAL A 353 19.67 -8.32 2.60
N ASP A 354 19.45 -7.88 1.37
CA ASP A 354 20.21 -8.33 0.21
C ASP A 354 21.72 -8.18 0.46
N GLY A 355 22.49 -9.19 0.10
CA GLY A 355 23.95 -9.22 0.32
C GLY A 355 24.70 -8.04 -0.27
N ASN A 356 24.14 -7.37 -1.26
CA ASN A 356 24.70 -6.16 -1.86
C ASN A 356 24.55 -4.91 -0.99
N GLU A 357 23.72 -4.95 0.05
CA GLU A 357 23.42 -3.80 0.89
C GLU A 357 23.87 -3.95 2.36
N VAL A 358 24.14 -5.18 2.82
CA VAL A 358 24.39 -5.48 4.24
C VAL A 358 25.41 -4.55 4.90
N PRO A 359 26.61 -4.28 4.31
CA PRO A 359 27.58 -3.43 4.99
C PRO A 359 27.08 -2.02 5.28
N GLU A 360 26.29 -1.43 4.37
CA GLU A 360 25.75 -0.09 4.54
C GLU A 360 24.76 -0.03 5.68
N TRP A 361 23.78 -0.91 5.73
CA TRP A 361 22.72 -0.90 6.74
C TRP A 361 23.21 -1.21 8.15
N GLN A 362 24.30 -1.98 8.26
CA GLN A 362 24.97 -2.23 9.55
C GLN A 362 25.90 -1.09 9.94
N ARG A 363 26.61 -0.51 8.97
CA ARG A 363 27.63 0.51 9.20
C ARG A 363 27.02 1.87 9.58
N TYR A 364 25.96 2.28 8.86
CA TYR A 364 25.38 3.61 9.02
C TYR A 364 24.03 3.54 9.71
N HIS A 365 23.86 4.35 10.74
CA HIS A 365 22.61 4.42 11.49
C HIS A 365 21.73 5.60 11.05
N ASP A 366 22.19 6.40 10.12
CA ASP A 366 21.54 7.64 9.66
C ASP A 366 21.01 7.56 8.22
N ILE A 367 20.85 6.36 7.68
CA ILE A 367 20.39 6.20 6.28
C ILE A 367 19.01 6.83 6.08
N MET A 368 18.06 6.61 7.00
CA MET A 368 16.74 7.24 6.89
C MET A 368 16.82 8.76 6.87
N LYS A 369 17.63 9.34 7.74
CA LYS A 369 17.87 10.78 7.78
C LYS A 369 18.44 11.31 6.46
N ARG A 370 19.45 10.61 5.94
CA ARG A 370 20.10 10.99 4.68
C ARG A 370 19.17 10.84 3.48
N GLU A 371 18.33 9.81 3.47
CA GLU A 371 17.34 9.58 2.41
C GLU A 371 16.26 10.66 2.42
N VAL A 372 15.76 11.04 3.58
CA VAL A 372 14.80 12.15 3.70
C VAL A 372 15.46 13.47 3.27
N GLN A 373 16.69 13.75 3.71
CA GLN A 373 17.42 14.94 3.31
C GLN A 373 17.64 14.99 1.78
N ALA A 374 17.97 13.86 1.16
CA ALA A 374 18.12 13.77 -0.29
C ALA A 374 16.80 14.09 -1.01
N GLY A 375 15.70 13.55 -0.53
CA GLY A 375 14.37 13.85 -1.08
C GLY A 375 14.00 15.32 -0.95
N ARG A 376 14.21 15.91 0.22
CA ARG A 376 13.96 17.34 0.48
C ARG A 376 14.80 18.23 -0.41
N ALA A 377 16.06 17.88 -0.64
CA ALA A 377 16.96 18.65 -1.50
C ALA A 377 16.49 18.74 -2.95
N THR A 378 15.68 17.81 -3.42
CA THR A 378 15.14 17.84 -4.78
C THR A 378 14.08 18.93 -4.99
N GLY A 379 13.40 19.36 -3.93
CA GLY A 379 12.26 20.25 -4.00
C GLY A 379 11.01 19.64 -4.67
N GLN A 380 11.02 18.33 -4.96
CA GLN A 380 9.96 17.64 -5.69
C GLN A 380 9.21 16.59 -4.87
N VAL A 381 9.73 16.24 -3.69
CA VAL A 381 9.14 15.24 -2.81
C VAL A 381 8.28 15.91 -1.76
N SER A 382 7.01 15.53 -1.69
CA SER A 382 6.01 16.14 -0.79
C SER A 382 5.81 15.39 0.51
N GLY A 383 6.44 14.26 0.69
CA GLY A 383 6.33 13.50 1.93
C GLY A 383 7.03 12.16 1.88
N TYR A 384 7.03 11.51 3.05
CA TYR A 384 7.74 10.25 3.31
C TYR A 384 6.85 9.32 4.11
N CYS A 385 6.92 8.02 3.81
CA CYS A 385 6.21 7.02 4.58
C CYS A 385 7.17 5.89 4.94
N PHE A 386 7.16 5.46 6.21
CA PHE A 386 8.08 4.46 6.72
C PHE A 386 7.41 3.08 6.78
N TYR A 387 8.06 2.09 6.22
CA TYR A 387 7.69 0.70 6.40
C TYR A 387 8.61 0.09 7.45
N ASP A 388 8.13 -0.26 8.63
CA ASP A 388 6.75 -0.31 9.04
C ASP A 388 6.59 0.10 10.51
N LEU A 389 5.36 0.02 11.04
CA LEU A 389 5.04 0.36 12.43
C LEU A 389 5.93 -0.38 13.44
N SER A 390 6.10 -1.70 13.28
CA SER A 390 6.89 -2.52 14.21
C SER A 390 8.34 -2.04 14.34
N SER A 391 8.84 -1.32 13.34
CA SER A 391 10.19 -0.77 13.34
C SER A 391 10.31 0.57 14.07
N LEU A 392 9.20 1.20 14.44
CA LEU A 392 9.18 2.43 15.24
C LEU A 392 9.42 2.21 16.74
N THR A 393 9.21 1.01 17.22
CA THR A 393 9.29 0.65 18.65
C THR A 393 10.69 0.33 19.14
#